data_4508a91f04550a03d65fe5c6177cca50
#
_entry.id   4508a91f04550a03d65fe5c6177cca50
#
_cell.length_a   1.000
_cell.length_b   1.000
_cell.length_c   1.000
_cell.angle_alpha   90.00
_cell.angle_beta   90.00
_cell.angle_gamma   90.00
#
_symmetry.space_group_name_H-M   'P 1'
#
loop_
_entity.id
_entity.type
_entity.pdbx_description
1 polymer ?
#
loop_
_entity_poly.entity_id
_entity_poly.type
_entity_poly.pdbx_seq_one_letter_code
_entity_poly.pdbx_strand_id
1 'polypeptide(L)'
;MRYDVIVVGAGPAGSTTARECAERGLSVLLLDKAEFPRDKPCGGGITVRALKLLPFSIESVVERVITDVYLTHKQGSGFSRRSDDHLMSMTQRRNFDMLLLEKALEAGVTLKERATVRHVSRDATSVDISTDDETFTASVLVAADGANGKTAQMSGIEQNFWQQIALEGNITPLGGMPEEWQTCFGLDVGSVPGGYGWVFPKGDHLNVGIGGWRYVGPGLRNSLNNLAKFHGFESENMWGLRGHYLTIRKPDSPLVDGNVALVGDAAGLVDPMSDEGIYSSIWSGQTAARNIADYIGGETADLLNYKREIDSVLVPELNISLRFHDLFQLNPGLYMWAEKHTSLVWALARRILRGDQTYVNVMLTHKATGNLIDFLSDLVRVTPFLQRRSGLRDPALPQRFFVRENAQT
;
A
#
# COMPACT_ATOMS: atom_id res chain seq x y z
N MET A 1 -4.24 -26.37 -19.68
CA MET A 1 -5.21 -26.57 -18.57
C MET A 1 -6.09 -25.35 -18.46
N ARG A 2 -7.36 -25.54 -18.15
CA ARG A 2 -8.32 -24.42 -18.01
C ARG A 2 -8.69 -24.25 -16.54
N TYR A 3 -8.73 -23.01 -16.08
CA TYR A 3 -9.13 -22.59 -14.75
C TYR A 3 -10.31 -21.60 -14.85
N ASP A 4 -10.99 -21.38 -13.75
CA ASP A 4 -11.96 -20.30 -13.67
C ASP A 4 -11.24 -18.96 -13.57
N VAL A 5 -10.19 -18.91 -12.73
CA VAL A 5 -9.42 -17.69 -12.44
C VAL A 5 -7.92 -17.97 -12.51
N ILE A 6 -7.18 -17.11 -13.20
CA ILE A 6 -5.72 -17.02 -13.07
C ILE A 6 -5.38 -15.72 -12.35
N VAL A 7 -4.61 -15.82 -11.27
CA VAL A 7 -4.08 -14.68 -10.51
C VAL A 7 -2.58 -14.59 -10.75
N VAL A 8 -2.07 -13.42 -11.13
CA VAL A 8 -0.66 -13.18 -11.37
C VAL A 8 -0.06 -12.33 -10.26
N GLY A 9 0.85 -12.91 -9.47
CA GLY A 9 1.50 -12.33 -8.30
C GLY A 9 0.94 -12.89 -6.99
N ALA A 10 1.78 -13.56 -6.19
CA ALA A 10 1.42 -14.17 -4.91
C ALA A 10 1.80 -13.27 -3.70
N GLY A 11 1.70 -11.96 -3.86
CA GLY A 11 1.73 -10.99 -2.76
C GLY A 11 0.39 -10.91 -2.02
N PRO A 12 0.23 -9.99 -1.04
CA PRO A 12 -0.98 -9.92 -0.21
C PRO A 12 -2.28 -9.82 -1.03
N ALA A 13 -2.31 -9.04 -2.11
CA ALA A 13 -3.49 -8.93 -2.95
C ALA A 13 -3.81 -10.24 -3.68
N GLY A 14 -2.79 -10.86 -4.32
CA GLY A 14 -3.00 -12.05 -5.11
C GLY A 14 -3.30 -13.29 -4.27
N SER A 15 -2.54 -13.53 -3.19
CA SER A 15 -2.82 -14.65 -2.29
C SER A 15 -4.20 -14.53 -1.65
N THR A 16 -4.63 -13.32 -1.27
CA THR A 16 -5.98 -13.08 -0.76
C THR A 16 -7.03 -13.35 -1.81
N THR A 17 -6.86 -12.81 -3.05
CA THR A 17 -7.82 -13.03 -4.13
C THR A 17 -7.94 -14.52 -4.47
N ALA A 18 -6.80 -15.20 -4.59
CA ALA A 18 -6.76 -16.63 -4.93
C ALA A 18 -7.47 -17.48 -3.86
N ARG A 19 -7.15 -17.26 -2.57
CA ARG A 19 -7.80 -17.94 -1.43
C ARG A 19 -9.31 -17.73 -1.47
N GLU A 20 -9.74 -16.47 -1.53
CA GLU A 20 -11.16 -16.12 -1.49
C GLU A 20 -11.96 -16.68 -2.69
N CYS A 21 -11.35 -16.74 -3.88
CA CYS A 21 -11.95 -17.41 -5.05
C CYS A 21 -12.06 -18.92 -4.82
N ALA A 22 -11.01 -19.58 -4.32
CA ALA A 22 -11.01 -21.01 -4.06
C ALA A 22 -12.02 -21.41 -2.97
N GLU A 23 -12.12 -20.63 -1.88
CA GLU A 23 -13.14 -20.82 -0.82
C GLU A 23 -14.58 -20.69 -1.33
N ARG A 24 -14.78 -20.03 -2.49
CA ARG A 24 -16.08 -19.95 -3.20
C ARG A 24 -16.27 -21.04 -4.24
N GLY A 25 -15.38 -22.03 -4.28
CA GLY A 25 -15.49 -23.19 -5.16
C GLY A 25 -14.95 -23.00 -6.57
N LEU A 26 -14.24 -21.90 -6.85
CA LEU A 26 -13.62 -21.68 -8.16
C LEU A 26 -12.28 -22.42 -8.28
N SER A 27 -11.97 -22.91 -9.47
CA SER A 27 -10.66 -23.43 -9.80
C SER A 27 -9.68 -22.29 -10.06
N VAL A 28 -8.61 -22.19 -9.24
CA VAL A 28 -7.69 -21.04 -9.25
C VAL A 28 -6.27 -21.49 -9.52
N LEU A 29 -5.62 -20.84 -10.50
CA LEU A 29 -4.18 -20.90 -10.72
C LEU A 29 -3.54 -19.59 -10.24
N LEU A 30 -2.59 -19.68 -9.32
CA LEU A 30 -1.77 -18.58 -8.84
C LEU A 30 -0.38 -18.69 -9.43
N LEU A 31 0.05 -17.66 -10.17
CA LEU A 31 1.36 -17.59 -10.80
C LEU A 31 2.23 -16.56 -10.08
N ASP A 32 3.45 -16.92 -9.72
CA ASP A 32 4.47 -15.94 -9.29
C ASP A 32 5.81 -16.22 -9.97
N LYS A 33 6.53 -15.14 -10.33
CA LYS A 33 7.88 -15.24 -10.92
C LYS A 33 8.96 -15.65 -9.91
N ALA A 34 8.69 -15.46 -8.62
CA ALA A 34 9.59 -15.84 -7.54
C ALA A 34 9.27 -17.25 -7.02
N GLU A 35 10.19 -17.78 -6.23
CA GLU A 35 10.00 -18.94 -5.37
C GLU A 35 9.83 -18.45 -3.93
N PHE A 36 8.89 -19.02 -3.19
CA PHE A 36 8.59 -18.65 -1.81
C PHE A 36 9.31 -19.55 -0.80
N PRO A 37 9.69 -19.01 0.36
CA PRO A 37 9.49 -17.65 0.83
C PRO A 37 10.48 -16.65 0.19
N ARG A 38 9.95 -15.52 -0.31
CA ARG A 38 10.73 -14.47 -0.99
C ARG A 38 10.78 -13.17 -0.21
N ASP A 39 11.86 -12.42 -0.36
CA ASP A 39 11.93 -11.06 0.17
C ASP A 39 11.20 -10.06 -0.72
N LYS A 40 10.56 -9.08 -0.08
CA LYS A 40 9.93 -7.92 -0.74
C LYS A 40 10.28 -6.66 0.05
N PRO A 41 10.78 -5.59 -0.59
CA PRO A 41 11.01 -4.31 0.08
C PRO A 41 9.71 -3.78 0.71
N CYS A 42 9.73 -3.55 2.01
CA CYS A 42 8.61 -2.98 2.78
C CYS A 42 9.01 -2.89 4.25
N GLY A 43 8.68 -1.80 4.91
CA GLY A 43 8.84 -1.67 6.36
C GLY A 43 8.16 -2.79 7.17
N GLY A 44 7.18 -3.51 6.60
CA GLY A 44 6.57 -4.70 7.19
C GLY A 44 5.75 -4.43 8.46
N GLY A 45 5.26 -3.22 8.62
CA GLY A 45 4.27 -2.88 9.64
C GLY A 45 2.85 -3.23 9.14
N ILE A 46 2.19 -4.15 9.81
CA ILE A 46 0.81 -4.53 9.51
C ILE A 46 -0.09 -3.82 10.50
N THR A 47 -0.87 -2.86 10.02
CA THR A 47 -1.78 -2.08 10.87
C THR A 47 -2.92 -2.94 11.41
N VAL A 48 -3.48 -2.57 12.56
CA VAL A 48 -4.63 -3.29 13.14
C VAL A 48 -5.81 -3.29 12.17
N ARG A 49 -6.01 -2.24 11.37
CA ARG A 49 -7.07 -2.22 10.35
C ARG A 49 -6.88 -3.30 9.28
N ALA A 50 -5.63 -3.58 8.89
CA ALA A 50 -5.33 -4.66 7.95
C ALA A 50 -5.52 -6.05 8.60
N LEU A 51 -5.14 -6.20 9.87
CA LEU A 51 -5.35 -7.43 10.63
C LEU A 51 -6.83 -7.80 10.74
N LYS A 52 -7.71 -6.82 10.93
CA LYS A 52 -9.16 -7.04 11.03
C LYS A 52 -9.80 -7.63 9.76
N LEU A 53 -9.11 -7.55 8.61
CA LEU A 53 -9.59 -8.13 7.35
C LEU A 53 -9.26 -9.63 7.22
N LEU A 54 -8.29 -10.12 7.98
CA LEU A 54 -7.85 -11.51 7.89
C LEU A 54 -8.73 -12.42 8.74
N PRO A 55 -9.25 -13.54 8.20
CA PRO A 55 -10.06 -14.50 8.96
C PRO A 55 -9.22 -15.47 9.82
N PHE A 56 -7.90 -15.26 9.89
CA PHE A 56 -6.94 -16.06 10.63
C PHE A 56 -5.92 -15.20 11.34
N SER A 57 -5.27 -15.77 12.37
CA SER A 57 -4.20 -15.10 13.10
C SER A 57 -2.89 -15.07 12.31
N ILE A 58 -2.13 -13.97 12.47
CA ILE A 58 -0.77 -13.85 11.94
C ILE A 58 0.29 -13.97 13.05
N GLU A 59 -0.07 -14.37 14.26
CA GLU A 59 0.80 -14.37 15.43
C GLU A 59 2.11 -15.13 15.20
N SER A 60 2.07 -16.24 14.43
CA SER A 60 3.25 -17.04 14.09
C SER A 60 4.35 -16.29 13.32
N VAL A 61 4.02 -15.17 12.70
CA VAL A 61 4.95 -14.36 11.91
C VAL A 61 5.15 -12.94 12.48
N VAL A 62 4.55 -12.65 13.64
CA VAL A 62 4.74 -11.36 14.33
C VAL A 62 6.04 -11.37 15.09
N GLU A 63 6.88 -10.40 14.82
CA GLU A 63 8.16 -10.23 15.50
C GLU A 63 8.07 -9.22 16.65
N ARG A 64 7.24 -8.17 16.48
CA ARG A 64 6.97 -7.18 17.52
C ARG A 64 5.56 -6.63 17.43
N VAL A 65 5.02 -6.28 18.59
CA VAL A 65 3.75 -5.55 18.73
C VAL A 65 4.08 -4.11 19.09
N ILE A 66 3.56 -3.18 18.32
CA ILE A 66 3.85 -1.75 18.44
C ILE A 66 2.68 -1.04 19.11
N THR A 67 3.01 -0.26 20.13
CA THR A 67 2.12 0.62 20.90
C THR A 67 2.55 2.09 20.87
N ASP A 68 3.83 2.34 20.56
CA ASP A 68 4.43 3.66 20.67
C ASP A 68 4.94 4.15 19.30
N VAL A 69 4.97 5.48 19.13
CA VAL A 69 5.62 6.12 17.98
C VAL A 69 6.58 7.21 18.46
N TYR A 70 7.76 7.23 17.88
CA TYR A 70 8.72 8.33 18.05
C TYR A 70 8.70 9.20 16.79
N LEU A 71 8.31 10.45 16.96
CA LEU A 71 8.12 11.42 15.88
C LEU A 71 9.24 12.45 15.88
N THR A 72 9.87 12.66 14.72
CA THR A 72 10.90 13.70 14.50
C THR A 72 10.56 14.56 13.30
N HIS A 73 11.09 15.76 13.25
CA HIS A 73 10.93 16.70 12.13
C HIS A 73 12.29 17.11 11.60
N LYS A 74 12.58 16.74 10.35
CA LYS A 74 13.85 17.06 9.68
C LYS A 74 15.06 16.62 10.49
N GLN A 75 14.98 15.42 11.06
CA GLN A 75 16.04 14.83 11.89
C GLN A 75 16.43 15.76 13.05
N GLY A 76 15.45 16.50 13.59
CA GLY A 76 15.62 17.39 14.74
C GLY A 76 15.05 16.79 16.02
N SER A 77 14.76 17.64 17.02
CA SER A 77 14.18 17.19 18.29
C SER A 77 12.87 16.44 18.07
N GLY A 78 12.75 15.26 18.68
CA GLY A 78 11.57 14.41 18.62
C GLY A 78 10.79 14.37 19.93
N PHE A 79 9.68 13.63 19.88
CA PHE A 79 8.87 13.28 21.06
C PHE A 79 8.16 11.95 20.78
N SER A 80 7.81 11.24 21.84
CA SER A 80 7.06 9.99 21.73
C SER A 80 5.57 10.19 22.02
N ARG A 81 4.76 9.37 21.34
CA ARG A 81 3.35 9.18 21.64
C ARG A 81 3.10 7.72 21.95
N ARG A 82 2.40 7.49 23.05
CA ARG A 82 2.05 6.16 23.53
C ARG A 82 0.56 5.88 23.30
N SER A 83 0.26 4.64 23.01
CA SER A 83 -1.09 4.09 22.99
C SER A 83 -1.16 2.92 23.98
N ASP A 84 -2.26 2.83 24.72
CA ASP A 84 -2.55 1.62 25.51
C ASP A 84 -3.00 0.47 24.63
N ASP A 85 -3.32 0.79 23.39
CA ASP A 85 -3.80 -0.16 22.40
C ASP A 85 -2.68 -0.54 21.40
N HIS A 86 -2.78 -1.75 20.86
CA HIS A 86 -2.02 -2.22 19.71
C HIS A 86 -2.27 -1.34 18.47
N LEU A 87 -1.21 -0.83 17.85
CA LEU A 87 -1.26 -0.01 16.64
C LEU A 87 -0.96 -0.80 15.38
N MET A 88 0.10 -1.60 15.41
CA MET A 88 0.53 -2.46 14.31
C MET A 88 1.41 -3.62 14.79
N SER A 89 1.46 -4.67 13.98
CA SER A 89 2.38 -5.79 14.15
C SER A 89 3.54 -5.65 13.16
N MET A 90 4.77 -5.76 13.65
CA MET A 90 5.94 -5.83 12.79
C MET A 90 6.21 -7.27 12.37
N THR A 91 6.40 -7.46 11.08
CA THR A 91 6.71 -8.76 10.47
C THR A 91 7.71 -8.59 9.32
N GLN A 92 8.38 -9.64 8.94
CA GLN A 92 9.11 -9.68 7.68
C GLN A 92 8.17 -10.12 6.55
N ARG A 93 8.22 -9.40 5.43
CA ARG A 93 7.36 -9.69 4.28
C ARG A 93 7.54 -11.11 3.74
N ARG A 94 8.75 -11.67 3.84
CA ARG A 94 8.96 -13.07 3.43
C ARG A 94 8.09 -14.06 4.22
N ASN A 95 7.92 -13.82 5.52
CA ASN A 95 7.14 -14.69 6.40
C ASN A 95 5.64 -14.39 6.27
N PHE A 96 5.27 -13.12 6.24
CA PHE A 96 3.87 -12.70 6.09
C PHE A 96 3.29 -13.12 4.74
N ASP A 97 4.02 -12.87 3.63
CA ASP A 97 3.55 -13.27 2.31
C ASP A 97 3.47 -14.79 2.17
N MET A 98 4.42 -15.54 2.80
CA MET A 98 4.37 -17.01 2.85
C MET A 98 3.12 -17.50 3.60
N LEU A 99 2.82 -16.93 4.76
CA LEU A 99 1.60 -17.29 5.51
C LEU A 99 0.33 -17.06 4.67
N LEU A 100 0.22 -15.94 3.97
CA LEU A 100 -0.93 -15.69 3.10
C LEU A 100 -1.02 -16.69 1.95
N LEU A 101 0.12 -17.07 1.38
CA LEU A 101 0.21 -18.08 0.34
C LEU A 101 -0.18 -19.46 0.86
N GLU A 102 0.30 -19.88 2.04
CA GLU A 102 -0.08 -21.13 2.69
C GLU A 102 -1.60 -21.22 2.88
N LYS A 103 -2.23 -20.11 3.32
CA LYS A 103 -3.70 -20.06 3.46
C LYS A 103 -4.42 -20.18 2.10
N ALA A 104 -3.82 -19.69 1.03
CA ALA A 104 -4.37 -19.89 -0.32
C ALA A 104 -4.23 -21.37 -0.78
N LEU A 105 -3.09 -22.01 -0.49
CA LEU A 105 -2.88 -23.42 -0.81
C LEU A 105 -3.81 -24.33 0.01
N GLU A 106 -4.01 -24.04 1.30
CA GLU A 106 -4.97 -24.74 2.16
C GLU A 106 -6.41 -24.67 1.62
N ALA A 107 -6.76 -23.57 0.94
CA ALA A 107 -8.06 -23.40 0.26
C ALA A 107 -8.17 -24.13 -1.08
N GLY A 108 -7.10 -24.79 -1.58
CA GLY A 108 -7.11 -25.56 -2.82
C GLY A 108 -6.58 -24.81 -4.06
N VAL A 109 -5.90 -23.69 -3.88
CA VAL A 109 -5.27 -22.97 -4.98
C VAL A 109 -4.11 -23.77 -5.57
N THR A 110 -4.05 -23.85 -6.90
CA THR A 110 -2.89 -24.40 -7.63
C THR A 110 -1.83 -23.31 -7.76
N LEU A 111 -0.62 -23.54 -7.25
CA LEU A 111 0.50 -22.60 -7.36
C LEU A 111 1.48 -23.03 -8.45
N LYS A 112 1.97 -22.05 -9.20
CA LYS A 112 3.16 -22.16 -10.06
C LYS A 112 4.13 -21.05 -9.70
N GLU A 113 5.23 -21.43 -9.09
CA GLU A 113 6.37 -20.57 -8.80
C GLU A 113 7.33 -20.52 -9.99
N ARG A 114 8.24 -19.53 -10.01
CA ARG A 114 9.20 -19.30 -11.09
C ARG A 114 8.52 -19.12 -12.45
N ALA A 115 7.23 -18.78 -12.46
CA ALA A 115 6.39 -18.64 -13.63
C ALA A 115 6.24 -17.16 -14.03
N THR A 116 7.19 -16.67 -14.82
CA THR A 116 7.13 -15.30 -15.33
C THR A 116 6.16 -15.24 -16.51
N VAL A 117 5.09 -14.45 -16.37
CA VAL A 117 4.16 -14.18 -17.47
C VAL A 117 4.87 -13.40 -18.58
N ARG A 118 4.79 -13.89 -19.81
CA ARG A 118 5.44 -13.32 -20.99
C ARG A 118 4.43 -12.72 -21.97
N HIS A 119 3.26 -13.32 -22.05
CA HIS A 119 2.22 -12.85 -22.97
C HIS A 119 0.84 -13.09 -22.37
N VAL A 120 -0.08 -12.18 -22.66
CA VAL A 120 -1.51 -12.30 -22.36
C VAL A 120 -2.27 -12.02 -23.64
N SER A 121 -3.14 -12.95 -24.02
CA SER A 121 -4.15 -12.74 -25.06
C SER A 121 -5.54 -12.98 -24.47
N ARG A 122 -6.54 -12.28 -24.94
CA ARG A 122 -7.90 -12.40 -24.40
C ARG A 122 -8.95 -12.14 -25.45
N ASP A 123 -10.07 -12.78 -25.26
CA ASP A 123 -11.33 -12.49 -25.95
C ASP A 123 -12.44 -12.16 -24.92
N ALA A 124 -13.69 -12.13 -25.37
CA ALA A 124 -14.83 -11.79 -24.49
C ALA A 124 -15.10 -12.84 -23.39
N THR A 125 -14.60 -14.05 -23.51
CA THR A 125 -14.97 -15.21 -22.68
C THR A 125 -13.79 -15.90 -22.02
N SER A 126 -12.57 -15.62 -22.47
CA SER A 126 -11.37 -16.30 -21.99
C SER A 126 -10.13 -15.41 -22.06
N VAL A 127 -9.15 -15.78 -21.23
CA VAL A 127 -7.82 -15.20 -21.21
C VAL A 127 -6.81 -16.33 -21.30
N ASP A 128 -5.87 -16.22 -22.25
CA ASP A 128 -4.72 -17.12 -22.36
C ASP A 128 -3.46 -16.43 -21.85
N ILE A 129 -2.72 -17.11 -20.99
CA ILE A 129 -1.50 -16.61 -20.37
C ILE A 129 -0.37 -17.57 -20.68
N SER A 130 0.70 -17.04 -21.27
CA SER A 130 1.91 -17.82 -21.54
C SER A 130 3.03 -17.40 -20.61
N THR A 131 3.69 -18.39 -20.04
CA THR A 131 4.99 -18.29 -19.35
C THR A 131 6.11 -18.72 -20.30
N ASP A 132 7.33 -18.90 -19.79
CA ASP A 132 8.43 -19.42 -20.60
C ASP A 132 8.17 -20.86 -21.08
N ASP A 133 7.46 -21.66 -20.28
CA ASP A 133 7.34 -23.10 -20.48
C ASP A 133 5.92 -23.58 -20.82
N GLU A 134 4.89 -22.86 -20.38
CA GLU A 134 3.51 -23.34 -20.41
C GLU A 134 2.52 -22.23 -20.81
N THR A 135 1.36 -22.65 -21.31
CA THR A 135 0.21 -21.77 -21.56
C THR A 135 -1.01 -22.26 -20.78
N PHE A 136 -1.70 -21.33 -20.14
CA PHE A 136 -2.88 -21.55 -19.32
C PHE A 136 -4.05 -20.71 -19.83
N THR A 137 -5.25 -21.23 -19.72
CA THR A 137 -6.49 -20.54 -20.10
C THR A 137 -7.37 -20.36 -18.87
N ALA A 138 -8.00 -19.20 -18.71
CA ALA A 138 -9.01 -18.96 -17.68
C ALA A 138 -10.18 -18.12 -18.19
N SER A 139 -11.26 -18.09 -17.43
CA SER A 139 -12.39 -17.19 -17.69
C SER A 139 -12.06 -15.76 -17.24
N VAL A 140 -11.31 -15.60 -16.14
CA VAL A 140 -10.92 -14.31 -15.55
C VAL A 140 -9.43 -14.28 -15.25
N LEU A 141 -8.80 -13.13 -15.52
CA LEU A 141 -7.45 -12.80 -15.12
C LEU A 141 -7.47 -11.75 -14.02
N VAL A 142 -6.68 -11.95 -12.96
CA VAL A 142 -6.41 -10.95 -11.92
C VAL A 142 -4.95 -10.54 -11.96
N ALA A 143 -4.70 -9.25 -12.24
CA ALA A 143 -3.38 -8.66 -12.17
C ALA A 143 -3.10 -8.21 -10.72
N ALA A 144 -2.21 -8.93 -10.03
CA ALA A 144 -1.79 -8.72 -8.65
C ALA A 144 -0.26 -8.62 -8.50
N ASP A 145 0.44 -8.32 -9.60
CA ASP A 145 1.90 -8.34 -9.74
C ASP A 145 2.60 -7.07 -9.22
N GLY A 146 1.84 -6.20 -8.51
CA GLY A 146 2.34 -5.08 -7.73
C GLY A 146 2.71 -3.85 -8.58
N ALA A 147 3.36 -2.86 -7.95
CA ALA A 147 3.67 -1.56 -8.55
C ALA A 147 4.56 -1.63 -9.81
N ASN A 148 5.36 -2.68 -9.96
CA ASN A 148 6.24 -2.92 -11.12
C ASN A 148 5.68 -4.01 -12.05
N GLY A 149 4.43 -4.41 -11.85
CA GLY A 149 3.75 -5.41 -12.64
C GLY A 149 3.58 -4.98 -14.10
N LYS A 150 3.47 -5.96 -14.98
CA LYS A 150 3.25 -5.75 -16.42
C LYS A 150 2.00 -6.46 -16.93
N THR A 151 1.34 -7.25 -16.09
CA THR A 151 0.18 -8.05 -16.47
C THR A 151 -0.95 -7.18 -17.02
N ALA A 152 -1.24 -6.04 -16.39
CA ALA A 152 -2.22 -5.07 -16.89
C ALA A 152 -1.87 -4.58 -18.31
N GLN A 153 -0.61 -4.14 -18.52
CA GLN A 153 -0.14 -3.66 -19.81
C GLN A 153 -0.19 -4.76 -20.88
N MET A 154 0.22 -5.99 -20.54
CA MET A 154 0.13 -7.14 -21.45
C MET A 154 -1.31 -7.47 -21.81
N SER A 155 -2.27 -7.17 -20.94
CA SER A 155 -3.72 -7.34 -21.19
C SER A 155 -4.32 -6.18 -21.99
N GLY A 156 -3.52 -5.20 -22.44
CA GLY A 156 -3.99 -4.02 -23.16
C GLY A 156 -4.54 -2.90 -22.26
N ILE A 157 -4.32 -2.97 -20.95
CA ILE A 157 -4.78 -1.97 -19.98
C ILE A 157 -3.66 -0.98 -19.71
N GLU A 158 -3.82 0.26 -20.18
CA GLU A 158 -2.88 1.33 -19.87
C GLU A 158 -3.06 1.81 -18.42
N GLN A 159 -1.98 1.75 -17.65
CA GLN A 159 -1.96 2.22 -16.27
C GLN A 159 -1.45 3.66 -16.21
N ASN A 160 -2.15 4.50 -15.48
CA ASN A 160 -1.80 5.89 -15.26
C ASN A 160 -1.84 6.22 -13.76
N PHE A 161 -0.68 6.10 -13.08
CA PHE A 161 -0.56 6.30 -11.64
C PHE A 161 0.38 7.46 -11.32
N TRP A 162 0.17 8.09 -10.18
CA TRP A 162 1.26 8.80 -9.52
C TRP A 162 2.20 7.80 -8.90
N GLN A 163 3.45 8.16 -8.77
CA GLN A 163 4.46 7.29 -8.21
C GLN A 163 5.23 7.99 -7.10
N GLN A 164 5.29 7.32 -5.96
CA GLN A 164 6.32 7.54 -4.96
C GLN A 164 7.41 6.49 -5.12
N ILE A 165 8.55 6.75 -4.52
CA ILE A 165 9.70 5.84 -4.47
C ILE A 165 10.22 5.80 -3.04
N ALA A 166 10.52 4.61 -2.56
CA ALA A 166 11.15 4.38 -1.27
C ALA A 166 12.47 3.66 -1.44
N LEU A 167 13.39 3.92 -0.53
CA LEU A 167 14.66 3.21 -0.37
C LEU A 167 14.77 2.79 1.09
N GLU A 168 15.09 1.53 1.32
CA GLU A 168 15.22 0.95 2.66
C GLU A 168 16.43 0.04 2.76
N GLY A 169 16.86 -0.19 3.98
CA GLY A 169 17.85 -1.19 4.35
C GLY A 169 17.67 -1.61 5.79
N ASN A 170 18.41 -2.60 6.20
CA ASN A 170 18.34 -3.15 7.55
C ASN A 170 19.63 -2.86 8.31
N ILE A 171 19.50 -2.62 9.62
CA ILE A 171 20.62 -2.39 10.53
C ILE A 171 20.44 -3.31 11.73
N THR A 172 21.46 -4.13 12.00
CA THR A 172 21.51 -4.96 13.21
C THR A 172 22.24 -4.18 14.31
N PRO A 173 21.53 -3.74 15.37
CA PRO A 173 22.16 -2.97 16.45
C PRO A 173 23.20 -3.82 17.20
N LEU A 174 24.36 -3.22 17.46
CA LEU A 174 25.40 -3.84 18.31
C LEU A 174 24.87 -3.92 19.75
N GLY A 175 24.92 -5.08 20.36
CA GLY A 175 24.43 -5.31 21.73
C GLY A 175 22.94 -5.69 21.82
N GLY A 176 22.28 -5.94 20.70
CA GLY A 176 20.87 -6.32 20.62
C GLY A 176 19.94 -5.14 20.41
N MET A 177 18.63 -5.41 20.37
CA MET A 177 17.60 -4.40 20.12
C MET A 177 17.51 -3.41 21.30
N PRO A 178 17.76 -2.10 21.08
CA PRO A 178 17.63 -1.09 22.12
C PRO A 178 16.23 -1.06 22.74
N GLU A 179 16.14 -0.71 24.03
CA GLU A 179 14.88 -0.75 24.77
C GLU A 179 13.82 0.16 24.16
N GLU A 180 14.23 1.33 23.66
CA GLU A 180 13.32 2.30 23.01
C GLU A 180 12.65 1.76 21.74
N TRP A 181 13.25 0.75 21.08
CA TRP A 181 12.69 0.13 19.86
C TRP A 181 11.94 -1.18 20.12
N GLN A 182 11.71 -1.56 21.37
CA GLN A 182 11.00 -2.82 21.66
C GLN A 182 9.51 -2.77 21.25
N THR A 183 8.85 -1.61 21.51
CA THR A 183 7.42 -1.41 21.27
C THR A 183 7.14 -0.15 20.44
N CYS A 184 8.19 0.55 19.99
CA CYS A 184 8.11 1.84 19.33
C CYS A 184 8.61 1.76 17.89
N PHE A 185 7.94 2.46 16.98
CA PHE A 185 8.46 2.73 15.65
C PHE A 185 8.78 4.23 15.50
N GLY A 186 9.76 4.55 14.65
CA GLY A 186 10.17 5.93 14.37
C GLY A 186 9.59 6.43 13.06
N LEU A 187 9.18 7.71 13.05
CA LEU A 187 8.86 8.45 11.83
C LEU A 187 9.57 9.80 11.84
N ASP A 188 10.27 10.12 10.75
CA ASP A 188 10.86 11.42 10.49
C ASP A 188 10.14 12.11 9.34
N VAL A 189 9.55 13.27 9.61
CA VAL A 189 8.75 14.02 8.63
C VAL A 189 9.44 15.30 8.19
N GLY A 190 9.19 15.70 6.94
CA GLY A 190 9.72 16.95 6.38
C GLY A 190 11.16 16.87 5.87
N SER A 191 11.85 15.74 5.99
CA SER A 191 13.21 15.54 5.45
C SER A 191 13.20 15.31 3.95
N VAL A 192 12.12 14.77 3.40
CA VAL A 192 11.94 14.58 1.95
C VAL A 192 10.57 15.09 1.51
N PRO A 193 10.48 15.74 0.35
CA PRO A 193 9.20 16.16 -0.21
C PRO A 193 8.30 14.97 -0.56
N GLY A 194 7.05 15.06 -0.12
CA GLY A 194 6.02 14.07 -0.45
C GLY A 194 6.19 12.74 0.23
N GLY A 195 6.85 12.71 1.41
CA GLY A 195 7.02 11.47 2.15
C GLY A 195 7.65 11.65 3.52
N TYR A 196 8.22 10.57 4.02
CA TYR A 196 8.81 10.49 5.37
C TYR A 196 9.91 9.43 5.44
N GLY A 197 10.69 9.47 6.53
CA GLY A 197 11.61 8.41 6.92
C GLY A 197 11.01 7.54 8.02
N TRP A 198 11.43 6.29 8.11
CA TRP A 198 10.97 5.37 9.15
C TRP A 198 12.11 4.55 9.76
N VAL A 199 11.88 4.12 11.00
CA VAL A 199 12.67 3.12 11.71
C VAL A 199 11.70 2.11 12.30
N PHE A 200 11.66 0.91 11.74
CA PHE A 200 10.72 -0.14 12.09
C PHE A 200 11.45 -1.33 12.71
N PRO A 201 11.23 -1.61 14.00
CA PRO A 201 11.91 -2.72 14.67
C PRO A 201 11.39 -4.08 14.18
N LYS A 202 12.33 -5.00 14.01
CA LYS A 202 12.09 -6.41 13.74
C LYS A 202 12.54 -7.27 14.92
N GLY A 203 12.62 -8.57 14.75
CA GLY A 203 13.11 -9.49 15.77
C GLY A 203 14.50 -9.10 16.27
N ASP A 204 15.46 -9.03 15.35
CA ASP A 204 16.90 -8.85 15.61
C ASP A 204 17.52 -7.63 14.91
N HIS A 205 16.76 -6.90 14.10
CA HIS A 205 17.24 -5.75 13.34
C HIS A 205 16.19 -4.64 13.25
N LEU A 206 16.62 -3.48 12.76
CA LEU A 206 15.77 -2.35 12.41
C LEU A 206 15.70 -2.23 10.89
N ASN A 207 14.50 -2.15 10.32
CA ASN A 207 14.32 -1.71 8.96
C ASN A 207 14.27 -0.18 8.95
N VAL A 208 15.24 0.44 8.31
CA VAL A 208 15.35 1.89 8.18
C VAL A 208 15.10 2.26 6.72
N GLY A 209 14.19 3.19 6.49
CA GLY A 209 13.88 3.58 5.13
C GLY A 209 13.41 5.02 5.03
N ILE A 210 13.33 5.49 3.79
CA ILE A 210 12.87 6.83 3.46
C ILE A 210 12.22 6.81 2.08
N GLY A 211 11.11 7.51 1.93
CA GLY A 211 10.38 7.58 0.68
C GLY A 211 9.77 8.95 0.45
N GLY A 212 9.30 9.18 -0.77
CA GLY A 212 8.62 10.38 -1.17
C GLY A 212 8.27 10.35 -2.66
N TRP A 213 7.90 11.49 -3.24
CA TRP A 213 7.59 11.56 -4.67
C TRP A 213 8.74 11.06 -5.53
N ARG A 214 8.42 10.42 -6.65
CA ARG A 214 9.40 9.80 -7.56
C ARG A 214 10.63 10.67 -7.88
N TYR A 215 10.46 11.98 -8.01
CA TYR A 215 11.54 12.90 -8.35
C TYR A 215 12.62 13.04 -7.26
N VAL A 216 12.33 12.64 -6.00
CA VAL A 216 13.34 12.65 -4.92
C VAL A 216 14.30 11.47 -4.98
N GLY A 217 14.02 10.47 -5.82
CA GLY A 217 14.79 9.24 -5.97
C GLY A 217 16.31 9.40 -5.97
N PRO A 218 16.89 10.32 -6.76
CA PRO A 218 18.35 10.52 -6.81
C PRO A 218 18.99 10.91 -5.46
N GLY A 219 18.22 11.56 -4.56
CA GLY A 219 18.69 12.00 -3.24
C GLY A 219 18.45 11.01 -2.11
N LEU A 220 17.65 9.96 -2.31
CA LEU A 220 17.18 9.08 -1.23
C LEU A 220 18.31 8.37 -0.50
N ARG A 221 19.39 7.98 -1.18
CA ARG A 221 20.54 7.32 -0.55
C ARG A 221 21.17 8.20 0.53
N ASN A 222 21.42 9.46 0.22
CA ASN A 222 21.98 10.41 1.18
C ASN A 222 21.00 10.69 2.33
N SER A 223 19.72 10.87 2.02
CA SER A 223 18.69 11.08 3.03
C SER A 223 18.54 9.88 3.98
N LEU A 224 18.62 8.65 3.45
CA LEU A 224 18.60 7.42 4.25
C LEU A 224 19.81 7.31 5.18
N ASN A 225 21.02 7.59 4.65
CA ASN A 225 22.23 7.59 5.46
C ASN A 225 22.17 8.62 6.59
N ASN A 226 21.64 9.81 6.31
CA ASN A 226 21.46 10.86 7.33
C ASN A 226 20.45 10.43 8.40
N LEU A 227 19.34 9.79 8.00
CA LEU A 227 18.36 9.27 8.94
C LEU A 227 18.96 8.19 9.86
N ALA A 228 19.74 7.25 9.30
CA ALA A 228 20.42 6.24 10.09
C ALA A 228 21.39 6.89 11.12
N LYS A 229 22.23 7.81 10.66
CA LYS A 229 23.17 8.55 11.54
C LYS A 229 22.47 9.37 12.61
N PHE A 230 21.33 9.99 12.29
CA PHE A 230 20.53 10.73 13.25
C PHE A 230 20.06 9.86 14.43
N HIS A 231 19.71 8.60 14.16
CA HIS A 231 19.35 7.62 15.17
C HIS A 231 20.54 6.88 15.80
N GLY A 232 21.76 7.35 15.54
CA GLY A 232 22.98 6.77 16.12
C GLY A 232 23.44 5.48 15.45
N PHE A 233 22.93 5.17 14.25
CA PHE A 233 23.33 3.97 13.50
C PHE A 233 24.41 4.28 12.48
N GLU A 234 25.34 3.36 12.32
CA GLU A 234 26.35 3.42 11.27
C GLU A 234 25.74 3.00 9.94
N SER A 235 25.58 3.96 9.03
CA SER A 235 24.97 3.71 7.71
C SER A 235 25.78 2.74 6.84
N GLU A 236 27.07 2.58 7.13
CA GLU A 236 27.99 1.66 6.47
C GLU A 236 27.67 0.19 6.78
N ASN A 237 27.06 -0.07 7.93
CA ASN A 237 26.62 -1.39 8.36
C ASN A 237 25.20 -1.76 7.87
N MET A 238 24.60 -0.90 7.04
CA MET A 238 23.28 -1.17 6.46
C MET A 238 23.38 -2.25 5.38
N TRP A 239 22.59 -3.29 5.54
CA TRP A 239 22.50 -4.40 4.60
C TRP A 239 21.11 -4.51 3.94
N GLY A 240 21.02 -5.30 2.87
CA GLY A 240 19.74 -5.55 2.20
C GLY A 240 19.12 -4.32 1.54
N LEU A 241 19.94 -3.33 1.12
CA LEU A 241 19.46 -2.09 0.53
C LEU A 241 18.63 -2.33 -0.73
N ARG A 242 17.37 -1.85 -0.73
CA ARG A 242 16.44 -2.04 -1.85
C ARG A 242 15.53 -0.82 -2.03
N GLY A 243 15.25 -0.50 -3.30
CA GLY A 243 14.28 0.51 -3.68
C GLY A 243 12.99 -0.10 -4.20
N HIS A 244 11.87 0.57 -3.98
CA HIS A 244 10.59 0.15 -4.50
C HIS A 244 9.72 1.34 -4.89
N TYR A 245 8.92 1.19 -5.95
CA TYR A 245 7.89 2.15 -6.30
C TYR A 245 6.59 1.84 -5.56
N LEU A 246 5.86 2.92 -5.25
CA LEU A 246 4.52 2.89 -4.70
C LEU A 246 3.60 3.57 -5.73
N THR A 247 2.50 2.94 -6.04
CA THR A 247 1.55 3.41 -7.06
C THR A 247 0.31 3.98 -6.41
N ILE A 248 0.04 5.24 -6.70
CA ILE A 248 -1.11 5.97 -6.22
C ILE A 248 -2.07 6.20 -7.39
N ARG A 249 -3.30 5.77 -7.21
CA ARG A 249 -4.34 5.82 -8.22
C ARG A 249 -4.69 7.26 -8.60
N LYS A 250 -4.81 7.52 -9.91
CA LYS A 250 -5.47 8.71 -10.45
C LYS A 250 -6.96 8.43 -10.69
N PRO A 251 -7.81 9.46 -10.76
CA PRO A 251 -9.25 9.28 -10.95
C PRO A 251 -9.63 8.37 -12.12
N ASP A 252 -8.92 8.51 -13.25
CA ASP A 252 -9.21 7.77 -14.49
C ASP A 252 -8.44 6.45 -14.63
N SER A 253 -7.74 6.01 -13.58
CA SER A 253 -6.99 4.75 -13.64
C SER A 253 -7.95 3.57 -13.77
N PRO A 254 -7.73 2.64 -14.70
CA PRO A 254 -8.59 1.48 -14.87
C PRO A 254 -8.46 0.50 -13.70
N LEU A 255 -9.55 -0.21 -13.39
CA LEU A 255 -9.59 -1.32 -12.42
C LEU A 255 -10.03 -2.62 -13.07
N VAL A 256 -10.83 -2.50 -14.10
CA VAL A 256 -11.43 -3.61 -14.83
C VAL A 256 -11.45 -3.27 -16.31
N ASP A 257 -11.17 -4.26 -17.14
CA ASP A 257 -11.44 -4.20 -18.56
C ASP A 257 -11.81 -5.61 -19.06
N GLY A 258 -13.08 -5.78 -19.45
CA GLY A 258 -13.65 -7.08 -19.82
C GLY A 258 -13.51 -8.08 -18.67
N ASN A 259 -12.80 -9.17 -18.93
CA ASN A 259 -12.52 -10.25 -18.00
C ASN A 259 -11.18 -10.14 -17.25
N VAL A 260 -10.62 -8.93 -17.17
CA VAL A 260 -9.40 -8.65 -16.42
C VAL A 260 -9.69 -7.67 -15.29
N ALA A 261 -9.30 -8.03 -14.06
CA ALA A 261 -9.37 -7.18 -12.86
C ALA A 261 -7.97 -6.88 -12.31
N LEU A 262 -7.77 -5.68 -11.77
CA LEU A 262 -6.53 -5.25 -11.12
C LEU A 262 -6.77 -5.12 -9.62
N VAL A 263 -5.82 -5.56 -8.78
CA VAL A 263 -5.91 -5.50 -7.31
C VAL A 263 -4.63 -4.96 -6.68
N GLY A 264 -4.73 -4.39 -5.48
CA GLY A 264 -3.59 -3.87 -4.72
C GLY A 264 -2.78 -2.82 -5.45
N ASP A 265 -1.44 -2.90 -5.33
CA ASP A 265 -0.53 -1.93 -5.96
C ASP A 265 -0.60 -1.96 -7.49
N ALA A 266 -0.96 -3.09 -8.10
CA ALA A 266 -1.19 -3.19 -9.54
C ALA A 266 -2.40 -2.36 -10.00
N ALA A 267 -3.33 -2.02 -9.09
CA ALA A 267 -4.45 -1.12 -9.31
C ALA A 267 -4.19 0.32 -8.80
N GLY A 268 -2.99 0.59 -8.26
CA GLY A 268 -2.63 1.89 -7.71
C GLY A 268 -3.30 2.22 -6.37
N LEU A 269 -3.63 1.23 -5.55
CA LEU A 269 -4.44 1.39 -4.34
C LEU A 269 -3.61 1.62 -3.07
N VAL A 270 -2.39 2.15 -3.18
CA VAL A 270 -1.58 2.56 -2.03
C VAL A 270 -2.17 3.84 -1.42
N ASP A 271 -2.28 3.86 -0.09
CA ASP A 271 -2.71 5.05 0.66
C ASP A 271 -1.64 6.15 0.58
N PRO A 272 -1.96 7.35 0.05
CA PRO A 272 -0.94 8.37 -0.19
C PRO A 272 -0.35 9.00 1.08
N MET A 273 -1.07 8.99 2.22
CA MET A 273 -0.62 9.62 3.46
C MET A 273 0.30 8.71 4.27
N SER A 274 -0.03 7.41 4.31
CA SER A 274 0.67 6.43 5.13
C SER A 274 1.59 5.52 4.34
N ASP A 275 1.54 5.56 3.00
CA ASP A 275 2.22 4.64 2.08
C ASP A 275 1.83 3.16 2.32
N GLU A 276 0.70 2.92 3.00
CA GLU A 276 0.19 1.60 3.29
C GLU A 276 -0.51 0.99 2.08
N GLY A 277 0.02 -0.14 1.59
CA GLY A 277 -0.59 -0.91 0.51
C GLY A 277 -1.22 -2.24 0.96
N ILE A 278 -0.89 -2.74 2.17
CA ILE A 278 -1.31 -4.08 2.59
C ILE A 278 -2.81 -4.14 2.89
N TYR A 279 -3.36 -3.14 3.60
CA TYR A 279 -4.80 -3.04 3.85
C TYR A 279 -5.61 -3.05 2.55
N SER A 280 -5.28 -2.14 1.64
CA SER A 280 -5.98 -2.03 0.35
C SER A 280 -5.76 -3.25 -0.56
N SER A 281 -4.59 -3.92 -0.45
CA SER A 281 -4.31 -5.19 -1.14
C SER A 281 -5.25 -6.30 -0.68
N ILE A 282 -5.41 -6.49 0.64
CA ILE A 282 -6.30 -7.50 1.20
C ILE A 282 -7.76 -7.15 0.86
N TRP A 283 -8.15 -5.90 1.10
CA TRP A 283 -9.53 -5.45 0.88
C TRP A 283 -9.96 -5.56 -0.59
N SER A 284 -9.11 -5.09 -1.51
CA SER A 284 -9.40 -5.20 -2.95
C SER A 284 -9.39 -6.65 -3.43
N GLY A 285 -8.52 -7.49 -2.88
CA GLY A 285 -8.49 -8.93 -3.19
C GLY A 285 -9.76 -9.65 -2.77
N GLN A 286 -10.26 -9.41 -1.57
CA GLN A 286 -11.53 -9.95 -1.07
C GLN A 286 -12.72 -9.48 -1.92
N THR A 287 -12.73 -8.19 -2.25
CA THR A 287 -13.80 -7.59 -3.07
C THR A 287 -13.77 -8.14 -4.50
N ALA A 288 -12.60 -8.27 -5.11
CA ALA A 288 -12.45 -8.85 -6.44
C ALA A 288 -12.95 -10.31 -6.47
N ALA A 289 -12.54 -11.12 -5.50
CA ALA A 289 -12.91 -12.53 -5.45
C ALA A 289 -14.42 -12.76 -5.35
N ARG A 290 -15.13 -11.97 -4.53
CA ARG A 290 -16.58 -12.01 -4.43
C ARG A 290 -17.24 -11.69 -5.76
N ASN A 291 -16.86 -10.57 -6.39
CA ASN A 291 -17.44 -10.16 -7.66
C ASN A 291 -17.05 -11.08 -8.84
N ILE A 292 -15.90 -11.72 -8.79
CA ILE A 292 -15.49 -12.75 -9.77
C ILE A 292 -16.36 -13.99 -9.62
N ALA A 293 -16.67 -14.41 -8.39
CA ALA A 293 -17.56 -15.56 -8.17
C ALA A 293 -18.97 -15.28 -8.71
N ASP A 294 -19.53 -14.11 -8.45
CA ASP A 294 -20.82 -13.67 -8.96
C ASP A 294 -20.84 -13.64 -10.50
N TYR A 295 -19.76 -13.17 -11.13
CA TYR A 295 -19.61 -13.14 -12.58
C TYR A 295 -19.54 -14.55 -13.20
N ILE A 296 -18.71 -15.43 -12.64
CA ILE A 296 -18.56 -16.80 -13.12
C ILE A 296 -19.83 -17.61 -12.85
N GLY A 297 -20.51 -17.36 -11.73
CA GLY A 297 -21.81 -17.96 -11.39
C GLY A 297 -22.97 -17.47 -12.26
N GLY A 298 -22.76 -16.45 -13.08
CA GLY A 298 -23.79 -15.88 -13.98
C GLY A 298 -24.76 -14.92 -13.27
N GLU A 299 -24.45 -14.48 -12.05
CA GLU A 299 -25.25 -13.52 -11.30
C GLU A 299 -25.05 -12.09 -11.82
N THR A 300 -23.89 -11.80 -12.43
CA THR A 300 -23.57 -10.53 -13.08
C THR A 300 -23.06 -10.75 -14.51
N ALA A 301 -23.31 -9.76 -15.38
CA ALA A 301 -22.88 -9.83 -16.78
C ALA A 301 -21.41 -9.47 -17.00
N ASP A 302 -20.78 -8.81 -16.01
CA ASP A 302 -19.43 -8.28 -16.09
C ASP A 302 -18.82 -8.09 -14.69
N LEU A 303 -17.55 -7.66 -14.66
CA LEU A 303 -16.81 -7.35 -13.42
C LEU A 303 -16.96 -5.88 -12.94
N LEU A 304 -17.86 -5.10 -13.53
CA LEU A 304 -18.01 -3.66 -13.18
C LEU A 304 -18.51 -3.45 -11.76
N ASN A 305 -19.16 -4.44 -11.14
CA ASN A 305 -19.53 -4.34 -9.71
C ASN A 305 -18.30 -4.23 -8.82
N TYR A 306 -17.22 -4.97 -9.11
CA TYR A 306 -15.93 -4.80 -8.43
C TYR A 306 -15.44 -3.34 -8.51
N LYS A 307 -15.45 -2.77 -9.72
CA LYS A 307 -15.06 -1.37 -9.91
C LYS A 307 -15.95 -0.42 -9.10
N ARG A 308 -17.28 -0.61 -9.13
CA ARG A 308 -18.23 0.23 -8.38
C ARG A 308 -17.98 0.18 -6.87
N GLU A 309 -17.67 -0.99 -6.32
CA GLU A 309 -17.36 -1.13 -4.90
C GLU A 309 -16.05 -0.43 -4.53
N ILE A 310 -14.98 -0.60 -5.32
CA ILE A 310 -13.72 0.13 -5.11
C ILE A 310 -13.95 1.65 -5.19
N ASP A 311 -14.69 2.11 -6.21
CA ASP A 311 -14.96 3.54 -6.43
C ASP A 311 -15.86 4.14 -5.32
N SER A 312 -16.74 3.35 -4.71
CA SER A 312 -17.66 3.83 -3.67
C SER A 312 -17.10 3.77 -2.25
N VAL A 313 -16.14 2.87 -1.97
CA VAL A 313 -15.63 2.65 -0.61
C VAL A 313 -14.16 3.06 -0.47
N LEU A 314 -13.28 2.49 -1.30
CA LEU A 314 -11.83 2.69 -1.12
C LEU A 314 -11.32 3.98 -1.78
N VAL A 315 -11.80 4.32 -2.98
CA VAL A 315 -11.37 5.54 -3.68
C VAL A 315 -11.66 6.83 -2.90
N PRO A 316 -12.83 7.01 -2.23
CA PRO A 316 -13.05 8.16 -1.37
C PRO A 316 -12.05 8.27 -0.22
N GLU A 317 -11.69 7.15 0.41
CA GLU A 317 -10.67 7.11 1.46
C GLU A 317 -9.30 7.57 0.92
N LEU A 318 -8.87 7.02 -0.23
CA LEU A 318 -7.60 7.40 -0.86
C LEU A 318 -7.58 8.86 -1.30
N ASN A 319 -8.68 9.40 -1.80
CA ASN A 319 -8.80 10.80 -2.19
C ASN A 319 -8.67 11.75 -0.98
N ILE A 320 -9.31 11.42 0.13
CA ILE A 320 -9.20 12.22 1.36
C ILE A 320 -7.79 12.07 1.97
N SER A 321 -7.25 10.87 1.97
CA SER A 321 -5.86 10.62 2.38
C SER A 321 -4.88 11.49 1.57
N LEU A 322 -5.06 11.59 0.25
CA LEU A 322 -4.25 12.46 -0.60
C LEU A 322 -4.39 13.95 -0.23
N ARG A 323 -5.59 14.41 0.13
CA ARG A 323 -5.81 15.79 0.60
C ARG A 323 -5.11 16.05 1.94
N PHE A 324 -5.16 15.11 2.88
CA PHE A 324 -4.40 15.21 4.12
C PHE A 324 -2.90 15.23 3.85
N HIS A 325 -2.42 14.38 2.95
CA HIS A 325 -1.02 14.38 2.52
C HIS A 325 -0.60 15.74 1.96
N ASP A 326 -1.37 16.37 1.07
CA ASP A 326 -1.07 17.67 0.49
C ASP A 326 -0.90 18.75 1.56
N LEU A 327 -1.83 18.80 2.51
CA LEU A 327 -1.79 19.76 3.61
C LEU A 327 -0.64 19.49 4.60
N PHE A 328 -0.40 18.23 4.89
CA PHE A 328 0.70 17.82 5.74
C PHE A 328 2.05 18.22 5.14
N GLN A 329 2.26 17.95 3.87
CA GLN A 329 3.50 18.29 3.17
C GLN A 329 3.71 19.81 3.01
N LEU A 330 2.64 20.60 3.02
CA LEU A 330 2.76 22.06 2.99
C LEU A 330 3.49 22.60 4.22
N ASN A 331 3.22 22.08 5.39
CA ASN A 331 3.87 22.47 6.63
C ASN A 331 3.93 21.32 7.66
N PRO A 332 4.83 20.34 7.49
CA PRO A 332 4.99 19.26 8.45
C PRO A 332 5.30 19.75 9.88
N GLY A 333 5.98 20.90 10.00
CA GLY A 333 6.29 21.50 11.31
C GLY A 333 5.06 21.93 12.09
N LEU A 334 4.02 22.44 11.43
CA LEU A 334 2.75 22.79 12.07
C LEU A 334 2.03 21.52 12.57
N TYR A 335 2.02 20.46 11.77
CA TYR A 335 1.48 19.17 12.17
C TYR A 335 2.21 18.64 13.43
N MET A 336 3.55 18.64 13.40
CA MET A 336 4.38 18.20 14.52
C MET A 336 4.14 19.03 15.79
N TRP A 337 3.95 20.35 15.63
CA TRP A 337 3.60 21.21 16.75
C TRP A 337 2.21 20.84 17.31
N ALA A 338 1.21 20.67 16.46
CA ALA A 338 -0.13 20.28 16.88
C ALA A 338 -0.13 18.90 17.56
N GLU A 339 0.60 17.95 16.98
CA GLU A 339 0.77 16.59 17.53
C GLU A 339 1.43 16.63 18.91
N LYS A 340 2.43 17.49 19.10
CA LYS A 340 3.13 17.62 20.38
C LYS A 340 2.27 18.28 21.47
N HIS A 341 1.40 19.24 21.13
CA HIS A 341 0.70 20.07 22.11
C HIS A 341 -0.78 19.72 22.28
N THR A 342 -1.33 18.86 21.43
CA THR A 342 -2.73 18.41 21.52
C THR A 342 -2.81 16.89 21.48
N SER A 343 -3.80 16.32 22.16
CA SER A 343 -4.10 14.90 22.06
C SER A 343 -5.01 14.55 20.86
N LEU A 344 -5.59 15.57 20.20
CA LEU A 344 -6.61 15.36 19.16
C LEU A 344 -6.03 14.69 17.92
N VAL A 345 -4.89 15.20 17.44
CA VAL A 345 -4.24 14.68 16.23
C VAL A 345 -3.81 13.22 16.44
N TRP A 346 -3.18 12.95 17.59
CA TRP A 346 -2.81 11.59 17.98
C TRP A 346 -4.00 10.65 18.09
N ALA A 347 -5.07 11.09 18.77
CA ALA A 347 -6.29 10.29 18.92
C ALA A 347 -6.89 9.93 17.56
N LEU A 348 -6.84 10.84 16.59
CA LEU A 348 -7.31 10.61 15.24
C LEU A 348 -6.42 9.63 14.47
N ALA A 349 -5.10 9.88 14.45
CA ALA A 349 -4.12 9.00 13.79
C ALA A 349 -4.22 7.56 14.32
N ARG A 350 -4.29 7.39 15.64
CA ARG A 350 -4.45 6.10 16.30
C ARG A 350 -5.73 5.37 15.84
N ARG A 351 -6.87 6.08 15.78
CA ARG A 351 -8.14 5.48 15.35
C ARG A 351 -8.12 5.04 13.90
N ILE A 352 -7.45 5.82 13.03
CA ILE A 352 -7.29 5.45 11.60
C ILE A 352 -6.39 4.21 11.48
N LEU A 353 -5.24 4.18 12.14
CA LEU A 353 -4.33 3.02 12.12
C LEU A 353 -4.99 1.73 12.63
N ARG A 354 -5.91 1.86 13.58
CA ARG A 354 -6.67 0.73 14.12
C ARG A 354 -7.90 0.36 13.30
N GLY A 355 -8.30 1.20 12.34
CA GLY A 355 -9.55 1.04 11.58
C GLY A 355 -10.81 1.27 12.44
N ASP A 356 -10.69 2.00 13.54
CA ASP A 356 -11.81 2.42 14.38
C ASP A 356 -12.50 3.67 13.80
N GLN A 357 -11.81 4.36 12.91
CA GLN A 357 -12.32 5.45 12.06
C GLN A 357 -11.69 5.40 10.67
N THR A 358 -12.40 5.96 9.69
CA THR A 358 -11.92 6.16 8.33
C THR A 358 -11.71 7.64 8.03
N TYR A 359 -10.94 7.98 7.00
CA TYR A 359 -10.77 9.36 6.56
C TYR A 359 -12.10 10.01 6.18
N VAL A 360 -12.97 9.26 5.49
CA VAL A 360 -14.31 9.72 5.12
C VAL A 360 -15.15 10.05 6.37
N ASN A 361 -15.15 9.16 7.37
CA ASN A 361 -15.89 9.40 8.60
C ASN A 361 -15.41 10.65 9.36
N VAL A 362 -14.10 10.91 9.35
CA VAL A 362 -13.52 12.13 9.94
C VAL A 362 -14.08 13.38 9.26
N MET A 363 -14.10 13.39 7.92
CA MET A 363 -14.62 14.53 7.16
C MET A 363 -16.11 14.74 7.37
N LEU A 364 -16.90 13.66 7.41
CA LEU A 364 -18.36 13.72 7.60
C LEU A 364 -18.75 14.14 9.02
N THR A 365 -18.03 13.67 10.04
CA THR A 365 -18.33 13.99 11.44
C THR A 365 -18.07 15.46 11.74
N HIS A 366 -17.09 16.07 11.06
CA HIS A 366 -16.69 17.47 11.27
C HIS A 366 -16.83 18.27 9.97
N LYS A 367 -18.06 18.41 9.46
CA LYS A 367 -18.35 19.03 8.15
C LYS A 367 -17.68 20.39 7.93
N ALA A 368 -17.67 21.28 8.93
CA ALA A 368 -17.02 22.59 8.81
C ALA A 368 -15.49 22.43 8.63
N THR A 369 -14.88 21.54 9.39
CA THR A 369 -13.44 21.20 9.25
C THR A 369 -13.16 20.50 7.93
N GLY A 370 -14.05 19.59 7.51
CA GLY A 370 -13.96 18.90 6.22
C GLY A 370 -13.98 19.89 5.05
N ASN A 371 -14.92 20.80 5.01
CA ASN A 371 -15.00 21.85 3.99
C ASN A 371 -13.76 22.75 3.97
N LEU A 372 -13.19 23.06 5.15
CA LEU A 372 -11.95 23.83 5.25
C LEU A 372 -10.75 23.05 4.69
N ILE A 373 -10.65 21.76 5.00
CA ILE A 373 -9.61 20.87 4.49
C ILE A 373 -9.70 20.79 2.97
N ASP A 374 -10.90 20.60 2.42
CA ASP A 374 -11.15 20.57 0.98
C ASP A 374 -10.70 21.88 0.33
N PHE A 375 -11.16 23.01 0.84
CA PHE A 375 -10.80 24.33 0.33
C PHE A 375 -9.28 24.57 0.37
N LEU A 376 -8.61 24.27 1.48
CA LEU A 376 -7.17 24.46 1.63
C LEU A 376 -6.39 23.51 0.72
N SER A 377 -6.78 22.25 0.59
CA SER A 377 -6.13 21.30 -0.33
C SER A 377 -6.29 21.75 -1.78
N ASP A 378 -7.49 22.20 -2.17
CA ASP A 378 -7.72 22.74 -3.50
C ASP A 378 -6.85 23.99 -3.76
N LEU A 379 -6.74 24.89 -2.78
CA LEU A 379 -5.87 26.07 -2.88
C LEU A 379 -4.40 25.67 -3.07
N VAL A 380 -3.91 24.65 -2.36
CA VAL A 380 -2.53 24.12 -2.54
C VAL A 380 -2.34 23.63 -3.97
N ARG A 381 -3.30 22.90 -4.50
CA ARG A 381 -3.23 22.30 -5.84
C ARG A 381 -3.30 23.31 -6.99
N VAL A 382 -4.00 24.44 -6.80
CA VAL A 382 -4.11 25.46 -7.85
C VAL A 382 -3.04 26.56 -7.78
N THR A 383 -2.36 26.70 -6.63
CA THR A 383 -1.40 27.78 -6.41
C THR A 383 0.03 27.30 -6.64
N PRO A 384 0.73 27.74 -7.72
CA PRO A 384 2.06 27.23 -8.06
C PRO A 384 3.12 27.39 -6.95
N PHE A 385 3.02 28.46 -6.15
CA PHE A 385 3.92 28.68 -5.00
C PHE A 385 3.69 27.63 -3.90
N LEU A 386 2.43 27.33 -3.56
CA LEU A 386 2.08 26.33 -2.55
C LEU A 386 2.41 24.93 -3.04
N GLN A 387 2.18 24.61 -4.31
CA GLN A 387 2.60 23.34 -4.93
C GLN A 387 4.10 23.12 -4.80
N ARG A 388 4.92 24.15 -5.03
CA ARG A 388 6.38 24.05 -4.86
C ARG A 388 6.75 23.79 -3.40
N ARG A 389 6.05 24.40 -2.46
CA ARG A 389 6.32 24.28 -1.03
C ARG A 389 5.89 22.93 -0.48
N SER A 390 4.78 22.38 -0.94
CA SER A 390 4.28 21.06 -0.57
C SER A 390 5.01 19.89 -1.25
N GLY A 391 5.92 20.20 -2.18
CA GLY A 391 6.58 19.15 -2.97
C GLY A 391 5.69 18.52 -4.05
N LEU A 392 4.47 19.00 -4.26
CA LEU A 392 3.53 18.51 -5.28
C LEU A 392 3.97 18.82 -6.72
N ARG A 393 4.97 19.65 -6.91
CA ARG A 393 5.46 19.98 -8.23
C ARG A 393 6.51 19.00 -8.71
N ASP A 394 6.07 17.83 -9.11
CA ASP A 394 6.82 16.99 -10.04
C ASP A 394 6.66 17.61 -11.44
N PRO A 395 7.75 17.88 -12.20
CA PRO A 395 7.67 18.27 -13.60
C PRO A 395 6.89 17.30 -14.47
N ALA A 396 6.75 16.04 -14.04
CA ALA A 396 5.97 14.99 -14.68
C ALA A 396 4.50 14.94 -14.21
N LEU A 397 4.10 15.68 -13.17
CA LEU A 397 2.71 15.74 -12.74
C LEU A 397 1.96 16.75 -13.63
N PRO A 398 0.87 16.35 -14.34
CA PRO A 398 0.10 17.25 -15.15
C PRO A 398 -0.50 18.40 -14.32
N GLN A 399 -0.46 19.61 -14.88
CA GLN A 399 -0.90 20.85 -14.21
C GLN A 399 -2.42 20.94 -13.99
N ARG A 400 -3.22 19.91 -14.33
CA ARG A 400 -4.68 19.93 -14.23
C ARG A 400 -5.18 18.70 -13.48
N PHE A 401 -5.53 18.91 -12.22
CA PHE A 401 -6.08 17.89 -11.31
C PHE A 401 -7.55 18.11 -10.93
N PHE A 402 -8.30 18.91 -11.67
CA PHE A 402 -9.68 19.20 -11.33
C PHE A 402 -10.64 18.62 -12.34
N VAL A 403 -11.15 17.45 -12.05
CA VAL A 403 -12.53 17.14 -12.38
C VAL A 403 -13.32 17.49 -11.12
N ARG A 404 -14.10 18.58 -11.16
CA ARG A 404 -15.22 18.76 -10.24
C ARG A 404 -16.10 17.54 -10.48
N GLU A 405 -16.13 16.59 -9.55
CA GLU A 405 -17.26 15.69 -9.46
C GLU A 405 -18.48 16.57 -9.20
N ASN A 406 -19.27 16.76 -10.24
CA ASN A 406 -20.63 17.23 -10.07
C ASN A 406 -21.32 16.20 -9.19
N ALA A 407 -21.52 16.54 -7.91
CA ALA A 407 -22.51 15.95 -7.08
C ALA A 407 -23.86 16.21 -7.76
N GLN A 408 -24.31 15.30 -8.60
CA GLN A 408 -25.68 15.21 -9.04
C GLN A 408 -26.31 14.00 -8.38
N THR A 409 -27.14 14.35 -7.36
CA THR A 409 -28.30 13.66 -6.79
C THR A 409 -28.25 12.13 -6.71
#